data_371008b4ed375a3621131d9870103407
#
_entry.id   371008b4ed375a3621131d9870103407
#
_cell.length_a   1.000
_cell.length_b   1.000
_cell.length_c   1.000
_cell.angle_alpha   90.00
_cell.angle_beta   90.00
_cell.angle_gamma   90.00
#
_symmetry.space_group_name_H-M   'P 1'
#
loop_
_entity.id
_entity.type
_entity.pdbx_description
1 polymer ?
#
loop_
_entity_poly.entity_id
_entity_poly.type
_entity_poly.pdbx_seq_one_letter_code
_entity_poly.pdbx_strand_id
1 'polypeptide(L)'
;MKTFNFAQAFQVALIAAAIGGASTAALADIKDYRFELVDQTVQAGSDKVITVRLMNTKTGKPGPDAVIFATRLDMAPDGMQEMATKIAPVPGAEPGSYKFKATFGMAGRWQLSLGAKVQGETGTVENKLVITAQK
;
A
#
# COMPACT_ATOMS: atom_id res chain seq x y z
N MET A 1 47.28 -8.49 43.12
CA MET A 1 46.73 -8.46 42.59
C MET A 1 46.04 -8.48 41.95
N LYS A 2 46.02 -8.50 41.88
CA LYS A 2 45.25 -8.48 41.15
C LYS A 2 44.39 -8.78 40.55
N THR A 3 44.34 -8.92 40.63
CA THR A 3 43.53 -9.11 39.93
C THR A 3 42.64 -9.07 39.56
N PHE A 4 42.54 -8.96 39.53
CA PHE A 4 41.48 -8.82 38.99
C PHE A 4 40.78 -8.87 38.34
N ASN A 5 40.72 -8.70 38.59
CA ASN A 5 39.88 -8.48 37.98
C ASN A 5 39.37 -8.64 37.22
N PHE A 6 39.41 -8.93 36.95
CA PHE A 6 38.75 -9.00 36.00
C PHE A 6 37.85 -9.34 35.68
N ALA A 7 37.81 -9.51 35.91
CA ALA A 7 36.92 -9.77 35.60
C ALA A 7 36.11 -9.29 35.22
N GLN A 8 36.24 -8.88 35.29
CA GLN A 8 35.37 -8.37 34.83
C GLN A 8 34.82 -8.37 33.95
N ALA A 9 34.95 -8.42 33.73
CA ALA A 9 34.40 -8.30 32.83
C ALA A 9 33.68 -8.77 32.16
N PHE A 10 33.66 -9.05 32.15
CA PHE A 10 32.90 -9.31 31.36
C PHE A 10 31.81 -9.40 31.22
N GLN A 11 31.64 -9.27 31.57
CA GLN A 11 30.60 -9.25 31.37
C GLN A 11 29.95 -8.97 30.69
N VAL A 12 30.13 -8.74 30.53
CA VAL A 12 29.47 -8.31 29.80
C VAL A 12 28.87 -8.61 29.00
N ALA A 13 28.95 -8.89 28.82
CA ALA A 13 28.36 -9.06 28.00
C ALA A 13 27.45 -9.24 27.71
N LEU A 14 27.41 -9.32 27.88
CA LEU A 14 26.53 -9.42 27.51
C LEU A 14 25.67 -9.16 27.09
N ILE A 15 25.62 -9.02 27.16
CA ILE A 15 24.76 -8.64 26.78
C ILE A 15 24.24 -8.61 25.97
N ALA A 16 24.34 -8.77 25.74
CA ALA A 16 23.79 -8.69 24.95
C ALA A 16 22.98 -8.93 24.50
N ALA A 17 22.97 -9.04 24.53
CA ALA A 17 22.21 -9.17 24.04
C ALA A 17 21.34 -9.01 23.79
N ALA A 18 21.27 -9.01 23.95
CA ALA A 18 20.41 -8.87 23.71
C ALA A 18 19.83 -8.55 23.11
N ILE A 19 19.86 -8.53 23.00
CA ILE A 19 19.28 -8.23 22.46
C ILE A 19 18.54 -8.40 21.82
N GLY A 20 18.50 -8.53 21.67
CA GLY A 20 17.86 -8.71 21.00
C GLY A 20 17.02 -8.60 20.84
N GLY A 21 16.94 -8.45 20.94
CA GLY A 21 16.12 -8.40 20.65
C GLY A 21 15.47 -8.10 20.20
N ALA A 22 15.39 -8.04 20.37
CA ALA A 22 14.65 -7.83 19.98
C ALA A 22 14.19 -7.77 19.06
N SER A 23 14.40 -7.90 18.79
CA SER A 23 13.99 -7.97 17.80
C SER A 23 12.83 -8.35 17.58
N THR A 24 12.33 -8.12 18.19
CA THR A 24 11.12 -8.32 17.95
C THR A 24 10.66 -7.30 17.21
N ALA A 25 11.07 -7.23 16.10
CA ALA A 25 10.53 -6.29 15.25
C ALA A 25 9.10 -6.39 15.28
N ALA A 26 8.47 -5.33 15.36
CA ALA A 26 7.07 -5.30 15.25
C ALA A 26 6.69 -5.79 13.90
N LEU A 27 5.86 -6.77 13.85
CA LEU A 27 5.28 -7.22 12.61
C LEU A 27 4.30 -6.18 12.12
N ALA A 28 4.27 -5.95 10.83
CA ALA A 28 3.27 -5.09 10.24
C ALA A 28 1.91 -5.74 10.38
N ASP A 29 0.90 -4.92 10.55
CA ASP A 29 -0.48 -5.35 10.62
C ASP A 29 -1.14 -4.93 9.30
N ILE A 30 -2.17 -5.64 8.92
CA ILE A 30 -2.91 -5.29 7.71
C ILE A 30 -3.42 -3.84 7.77
N LYS A 31 -3.69 -3.32 8.95
CA LYS A 31 -4.14 -1.94 9.13
C LYS A 31 -3.08 -0.91 8.82
N ASP A 32 -1.83 -1.33 8.74
CA ASP A 32 -0.73 -0.43 8.46
C ASP A 32 -0.53 -0.21 6.98
N TYR A 33 -1.30 -0.88 6.14
CA TYR A 33 -1.17 -0.78 4.70
C TYR A 33 -2.35 -0.05 4.10
N ARG A 34 -2.08 0.77 3.10
CA ARG A 34 -3.14 1.35 2.30
C ARG A 34 -2.63 1.70 0.92
N PHE A 35 -3.55 1.80 0.00
CA PHE A 35 -3.23 2.24 -1.36
C PHE A 35 -3.33 3.75 -1.44
N GLU A 36 -2.44 4.33 -2.23
CA GLU A 36 -2.43 5.75 -2.52
C GLU A 36 -2.35 5.95 -4.02
N LEU A 37 -3.03 6.96 -4.52
CA LEU A 37 -2.93 7.32 -5.93
C LEU A 37 -1.63 8.07 -6.17
N VAL A 38 -0.96 7.72 -7.26
CA VAL A 38 0.22 8.47 -7.69
C VAL A 38 -0.24 9.82 -8.23
N ASP A 39 -1.28 9.81 -9.07
CA ASP A 39 -1.90 11.03 -9.59
C ASP A 39 -3.37 11.02 -9.25
N GLN A 40 -3.86 12.13 -8.73
CA GLN A 40 -5.26 12.25 -8.35
C GLN A 40 -6.13 12.81 -9.46
N THR A 41 -5.52 13.21 -10.57
CA THR A 41 -6.25 13.74 -11.71
C THR A 41 -5.88 12.96 -12.96
N VAL A 42 -6.82 12.89 -13.88
CA VAL A 42 -6.65 12.21 -15.15
C VAL A 42 -7.48 12.95 -16.19
N GLN A 43 -7.08 12.87 -17.45
CA GLN A 43 -7.90 13.39 -18.53
C GLN A 43 -9.04 12.43 -18.80
N ALA A 44 -10.24 12.94 -18.98
CA ALA A 44 -11.36 12.11 -19.39
C ALA A 44 -11.07 11.52 -20.78
N GLY A 45 -11.50 10.31 -20.98
CA GLY A 45 -11.28 9.62 -22.26
C GLY A 45 -11.06 8.14 -22.06
N SER A 46 -10.76 7.47 -23.16
CA SER A 46 -10.57 6.03 -23.19
C SER A 46 -9.15 5.65 -22.81
N ASP A 47 -9.01 4.47 -22.23
CA ASP A 47 -7.72 3.82 -22.00
C ASP A 47 -6.74 4.67 -21.21
N LYS A 48 -7.24 5.32 -20.18
CA LYS A 48 -6.39 6.09 -19.28
C LYS A 48 -5.77 5.17 -18.25
N VAL A 49 -4.53 5.46 -17.87
CA VAL A 49 -3.80 4.64 -16.92
C VAL A 49 -3.82 5.31 -15.54
N ILE A 50 -4.21 4.53 -14.54
CA ILE A 50 -4.21 4.94 -13.15
C ILE A 50 -3.15 4.13 -12.43
N THR A 51 -2.35 4.78 -11.62
CA THR A 51 -1.32 4.10 -10.83
C THR A 51 -1.60 4.29 -9.35
N VAL A 52 -1.59 3.18 -8.62
CA VAL A 52 -1.68 3.20 -7.16
C VAL A 52 -0.45 2.54 -6.57
N ARG A 53 -0.11 2.92 -5.35
CA ARG A 53 0.96 2.29 -4.60
C ARG A 53 0.40 1.73 -3.31
N LEU A 54 0.91 0.57 -2.93
CA LEU A 54 0.65 0.04 -1.59
C LEU A 54 1.71 0.60 -0.67
N MET A 55 1.29 1.30 0.37
CA MET A 55 2.20 1.96 1.30
C MET A 55 2.02 1.39 2.70
N ASN A 56 3.13 1.24 3.40
CA ASN A 56 3.11 0.96 4.82
C ASN A 56 3.10 2.32 5.54
N THR A 57 2.00 2.63 6.21
CA THR A 57 1.82 3.95 6.81
C THR A 57 2.71 4.18 8.02
N LYS A 58 3.22 3.13 8.65
CA LYS A 58 4.13 3.27 9.78
C LYS A 58 5.54 3.64 9.34
N THR A 59 5.99 3.08 8.23
CA THR A 59 7.36 3.30 7.76
C THR A 59 7.44 4.33 6.66
N GLY A 60 6.32 4.63 6.00
CA GLY A 60 6.31 5.51 4.85
C GLY A 60 6.90 4.90 3.59
N LYS A 61 7.13 3.59 3.60
CA LYS A 61 7.76 2.89 2.48
C LYS A 61 6.76 2.01 1.77
N PRO A 62 7.05 1.62 0.52
CA PRO A 62 6.18 0.69 -0.19
C PRO A 62 6.03 -0.61 0.59
N GLY A 63 4.85 -1.17 0.53
CA GLY A 63 4.59 -2.45 1.15
C GLY A 63 5.06 -3.61 0.29
N PRO A 64 4.90 -4.84 0.81
CA PRO A 64 5.24 -6.03 0.02
C PRO A 64 4.23 -6.24 -1.09
N ASP A 65 4.47 -7.27 -1.89
CA ASP A 65 3.56 -7.59 -2.98
C ASP A 65 2.15 -7.87 -2.46
N ALA A 66 1.19 -7.48 -3.25
CA ALA A 66 -0.21 -7.70 -2.94
C ALA A 66 -0.94 -8.22 -4.18
N VAL A 67 -2.00 -8.97 -3.93
CA VAL A 67 -2.89 -9.41 -4.98
C VAL A 67 -4.17 -8.62 -4.85
N ILE A 68 -4.46 -7.82 -5.86
CA ILE A 68 -5.69 -7.03 -5.90
C ILE A 68 -6.76 -7.94 -6.50
N PHE A 69 -7.74 -8.31 -5.68
CA PHE A 69 -8.76 -9.25 -6.09
C PHE A 69 -10.10 -8.59 -6.42
N ALA A 70 -10.24 -7.32 -6.10
CA ALA A 70 -11.48 -6.60 -6.37
C ALA A 70 -11.18 -5.16 -6.76
N THR A 71 -11.80 -4.71 -7.83
CA THR A 71 -11.71 -3.34 -8.30
C THR A 71 -13.07 -2.88 -8.78
N ARG A 72 -13.36 -1.61 -8.53
CA ARG A 72 -14.56 -0.98 -9.07
C ARG A 72 -14.28 0.50 -9.26
N LEU A 73 -14.71 1.03 -10.37
CA LEU A 73 -14.56 2.45 -10.67
C LEU A 73 -15.93 3.01 -11.03
N ASP A 74 -16.41 3.95 -10.24
CA ASP A 74 -17.72 4.56 -10.48
C ASP A 74 -17.71 6.03 -10.03
N MET A 75 -18.81 6.72 -10.27
CA MET A 75 -18.92 8.14 -9.94
C MET A 75 -19.69 8.37 -8.63
N ALA A 76 -19.49 7.51 -7.64
CA ALA A 76 -20.13 7.66 -6.34
C ALA A 76 -19.91 9.03 -5.69
N PRO A 77 -18.70 9.64 -5.77
CA PRO A 77 -18.52 10.96 -5.16
C PRO A 77 -19.43 12.04 -5.72
N ASP A 78 -19.89 11.87 -6.95
CA ASP A 78 -20.84 12.79 -7.58
C ASP A 78 -22.28 12.26 -7.52
N GLY A 79 -22.51 11.26 -6.67
CA GLY A 79 -23.85 10.72 -6.46
C GLY A 79 -24.34 9.82 -7.57
N MET A 80 -23.43 9.34 -8.43
CA MET A 80 -23.80 8.53 -9.58
C MET A 80 -23.12 7.17 -9.54
N GLN A 81 -23.48 6.35 -8.57
CA GLN A 81 -22.87 5.03 -8.40
C GLN A 81 -23.15 4.10 -9.57
N GLU A 82 -24.24 4.33 -10.28
CA GLU A 82 -24.58 3.53 -11.44
C GLU A 82 -23.69 3.81 -12.64
N MET A 83 -22.93 4.90 -12.59
CA MET A 83 -21.98 5.22 -13.66
C MET A 83 -20.67 4.51 -13.40
N ALA A 84 -20.67 3.21 -13.59
CA ALA A 84 -19.47 2.39 -13.40
C ALA A 84 -18.82 2.12 -14.74
N THR A 85 -17.51 1.96 -14.74
CA THR A 85 -16.76 1.66 -15.95
C THR A 85 -15.85 0.47 -15.71
N LYS A 86 -15.41 -0.15 -16.77
CA LYS A 86 -14.49 -1.28 -16.67
C LYS A 86 -13.10 -0.79 -16.30
N ILE A 87 -12.41 -1.60 -15.55
CA ILE A 87 -11.05 -1.33 -15.15
C ILE A 87 -10.27 -2.64 -15.25
N ALA A 88 -9.10 -2.58 -15.85
CA ALA A 88 -8.28 -3.77 -16.09
C ALA A 88 -6.85 -3.54 -15.64
N PRO A 89 -6.21 -4.53 -15.03
CA PRO A 89 -4.82 -4.39 -14.63
C PRO A 89 -3.91 -4.28 -15.85
N VAL A 90 -2.83 -3.53 -15.68
CA VAL A 90 -1.78 -3.37 -16.68
C VAL A 90 -0.52 -4.01 -16.11
N PRO A 91 0.07 -4.99 -16.79
CA PRO A 91 1.27 -5.66 -16.29
C PRO A 91 2.50 -4.76 -16.40
N GLY A 92 3.55 -5.13 -15.69
CA GLY A 92 4.86 -4.48 -15.83
C GLY A 92 5.08 -3.30 -14.92
N ALA A 93 4.22 -3.09 -13.92
CA ALA A 93 4.44 -2.03 -12.95
C ALA A 93 5.61 -2.37 -12.03
N GLU A 94 6.21 -1.34 -11.44
CA GLU A 94 7.29 -1.51 -10.48
C GLU A 94 6.77 -2.19 -9.21
N PRO A 95 7.63 -2.90 -8.47
CA PRO A 95 7.20 -3.49 -7.20
C PRO A 95 6.57 -2.45 -6.28
N GLY A 96 5.45 -2.82 -5.68
CA GLY A 96 4.71 -1.90 -4.81
C GLY A 96 3.78 -0.96 -5.54
N SER A 97 3.81 -0.96 -6.87
CA SER A 97 2.93 -0.14 -7.70
C SER A 97 2.04 -1.04 -8.54
N TYR A 98 0.82 -0.56 -8.79
CA TYR A 98 -0.17 -1.31 -9.54
C TYR A 98 -0.84 -0.36 -10.50
N LYS A 99 -0.90 -0.75 -11.77
CA LYS A 99 -1.46 0.09 -12.82
C LYS A 99 -2.73 -0.52 -13.36
N PHE A 100 -3.65 0.34 -13.69
CA PHE A 100 -4.93 -0.07 -14.25
C PHE A 100 -5.25 0.81 -15.44
N LYS A 101 -5.94 0.24 -16.41
CA LYS A 101 -6.44 0.97 -17.56
C LYS A 101 -7.94 1.08 -17.42
N ALA A 102 -8.47 2.27 -17.61
CA ALA A 102 -9.90 2.52 -17.50
C ALA A 102 -10.33 3.62 -18.46
N THR A 103 -11.62 3.63 -18.76
CA THR A 103 -12.22 4.68 -19.57
C THR A 103 -13.00 5.60 -18.64
N PHE A 104 -12.66 6.88 -18.67
CA PHE A 104 -13.40 7.89 -17.93
C PHE A 104 -14.33 8.59 -18.93
N GLY A 105 -15.56 8.14 -18.98
CA GLY A 105 -16.50 8.58 -20.00
C GLY A 105 -16.94 10.02 -19.90
N MET A 106 -16.71 10.64 -18.75
CA MET A 106 -17.04 12.05 -18.56
C MET A 106 -16.17 12.64 -17.46
N ALA A 107 -16.04 13.95 -17.47
CA ALA A 107 -15.34 14.66 -16.41
C ALA A 107 -16.14 14.57 -15.11
N GLY A 108 -15.45 14.57 -13.99
CA GLY A 108 -16.10 14.49 -12.70
C GLY A 108 -15.24 13.73 -11.71
N ARG A 109 -15.81 13.41 -10.57
CA ARG A 109 -15.09 12.66 -9.54
C ARG A 109 -15.48 11.20 -9.59
N TRP A 110 -14.46 10.38 -9.70
CA TRP A 110 -14.61 8.93 -9.80
C TRP A 110 -14.02 8.31 -8.54
N GLN A 111 -14.62 7.21 -8.09
CA GLN A 111 -14.12 6.50 -6.93
C GLN A 111 -13.59 5.15 -7.36
N LEU A 112 -12.33 4.91 -7.06
CA LEU A 112 -11.70 3.62 -7.28
C LEU A 112 -11.75 2.86 -5.96
N SER A 113 -12.48 1.76 -5.97
CA SER A 113 -12.56 0.87 -4.81
C SER A 113 -11.64 -0.31 -5.06
N LEU A 114 -10.78 -0.59 -4.12
CA LEU A 114 -9.80 -1.67 -4.23
C LEU A 114 -9.91 -2.60 -3.04
N GLY A 115 -9.78 -3.89 -3.29
CA GLY A 115 -9.61 -4.89 -2.26
C GLY A 115 -8.42 -5.75 -2.60
N ALA A 116 -7.55 -5.99 -1.64
CA ALA A 116 -6.31 -6.72 -1.89
C ALA A 116 -5.89 -7.55 -0.70
N LYS A 117 -5.13 -8.61 -0.98
CA LYS A 117 -4.43 -9.38 0.03
C LYS A 117 -2.96 -9.06 -0.08
N VAL A 118 -2.35 -8.75 1.06
CA VAL A 118 -0.94 -8.40 1.14
C VAL A 118 -0.16 -9.66 1.51
N GLN A 119 0.92 -9.91 0.77
CA GLN A 119 1.74 -11.08 0.99
C GLN A 119 2.28 -11.10 2.41
N GLY A 120 2.07 -12.21 3.10
CA GLY A 120 2.57 -12.37 4.46
C GLY A 120 1.65 -11.82 5.54
N GLU A 121 0.55 -11.20 5.18
CA GLU A 121 -0.39 -10.63 6.15
C GLU A 121 -1.72 -11.35 6.14
N THR A 122 -2.39 -11.32 7.28
CA THR A 122 -3.74 -11.87 7.41
C THR A 122 -4.73 -10.72 7.21
N GLY A 123 -5.81 -11.02 6.50
CA GLY A 123 -6.85 -10.02 6.27
C GLY A 123 -6.71 -9.37 4.91
N THR A 124 -7.47 -8.32 4.69
CA THR A 124 -7.51 -7.62 3.42
C THR A 124 -7.36 -6.13 3.61
N VAL A 125 -6.79 -5.47 2.60
CA VAL A 125 -6.76 -4.00 2.55
C VAL A 125 -7.89 -3.58 1.62
N GLU A 126 -8.74 -2.68 2.09
CA GLU A 126 -9.82 -2.12 1.29
C GLU A 126 -9.71 -0.60 1.33
N ASN A 127 -9.69 0.00 0.16
CA ASN A 127 -9.58 1.45 0.05
C ASN A 127 -10.52 1.98 -1.02
N LYS A 128 -10.94 3.21 -0.81
CA LYS A 128 -11.71 3.97 -1.77
C LYS A 128 -10.96 5.25 -2.05
N LEU A 129 -10.56 5.43 -3.29
CA LEU A 129 -9.71 6.55 -3.68
C LEU A 129 -10.46 7.40 -4.70
N VAL A 130 -10.37 8.72 -4.56
CA VAL A 130 -11.10 9.62 -5.46
C VAL A 130 -10.15 10.15 -6.52
N ILE A 131 -10.57 10.00 -7.78
CA ILE A 131 -9.84 10.45 -8.94
C ILE A 131 -10.69 11.51 -9.63
N THR A 132 -10.10 12.66 -9.93
CA THR A 132 -10.80 13.70 -10.68
C THR A 132 -10.47 13.58 -12.15
N ALA A 133 -11.48 13.36 -12.96
CA ALA A 133 -11.32 13.34 -14.41
C ALA A 133 -11.63 14.73 -14.94
N GLN A 134 -10.73 15.26 -15.75
CA GLN A 134 -10.83 16.60 -16.33
C GLN A 134 -11.01 16.49 -17.83
N LYS A 135 -11.66 17.51 -18.38
CA LYS A 135 -11.79 17.59 -19.84
C LYS A 135 -10.47 17.84 -20.52
#